data_311f259fac2a8d7847e17746c913873f
#
_entry.id   311f259fac2a8d7847e17746c913873f
#
_cell.length_a   1.000
_cell.length_b   1.000
_cell.length_c   1.000
_cell.angle_alpha   90.00
_cell.angle_beta   90.00
_cell.angle_gamma   90.00
#
_symmetry.space_group_name_H-M   'P 1'
#
loop_
_entity.id
_entity.type
_entity.pdbx_description
1 polymer ?
#
loop_
_entity_poly.entity_id
_entity_poly.type
_entity_poly.pdbx_seq_one_letter_code
_entity_poly.pdbx_strand_id
1 'polypeptide(L)'
;MGDPNGLVADESDFLIHPAKIAKGEGVRFYGDYRFTYTGVTDWNDLYDAYTPTGVFLSSSRSKVSGEELGHNGLLGSSFPLGPGRMGIFFTYEGMRGDYDGDASGPDTSLEIKNDLDSFALRLLYGLPMGSFDLGAETQIAYRQERRGVNDYSAAGAVLNELWIPYPFPPDRSRYGEALFKGSVEGKVGPLDLEFTLKGGFDFAGTSKWSYELQSPLTEWDAKGDVQGWQIGGDLWVRYPLATDLTLPVLVRIDYQTKTRDGKGPGGGSVTGSLFDYQDEERNLVITAGGGVDKEFGKATRIAAGIYYNFLQRKEDFSYLDFSPTTWSINGMTYPDSIEHQLLVRMAGEHILSPAVTLRAGLNFFYGWVTGRIKYFFPLNSNTGFFDIEELSGHSCPHWGIGGSLGGTVKVKPLVLEPFVGGGYQQFRLNAPGVHFDTGGIYALTNEKITRNQWFVTTGLSVLFDL
;
A
#
# COMPACT_ATOMS: atom_id res chain seq x y z
N MET A 1 -13.62 -0.73 -15.19
CA MET A 1 -13.40 -1.10 -13.79
C MET A 1 -12.66 -2.43 -13.79
N GLY A 2 -11.33 -2.36 -13.80
CA GLY A 2 -10.53 -3.57 -13.70
C GLY A 2 -10.75 -4.21 -12.34
N ASP A 3 -11.28 -5.41 -12.29
CA ASP A 3 -11.11 -6.24 -11.11
C ASP A 3 -9.62 -6.56 -11.00
N PRO A 4 -8.89 -6.05 -9.98
CA PRO A 4 -7.46 -6.31 -9.84
C PRO A 4 -7.12 -7.80 -9.70
N ASN A 5 -8.13 -8.63 -9.53
CA ASN A 5 -7.99 -10.09 -9.50
C ASN A 5 -8.53 -10.77 -10.78
N GLY A 6 -8.95 -10.02 -11.81
CA GLY A 6 -9.30 -10.56 -13.11
C GLY A 6 -10.50 -11.51 -13.14
N LEU A 7 -11.42 -11.39 -12.18
CA LEU A 7 -12.68 -12.15 -12.20
C LEU A 7 -13.52 -11.84 -13.44
N VAL A 8 -13.52 -10.56 -13.83
CA VAL A 8 -14.17 -10.10 -15.06
C VAL A 8 -13.10 -9.47 -15.93
N ALA A 9 -12.86 -10.04 -17.09
CA ALA A 9 -11.94 -9.48 -18.06
C ALA A 9 -12.48 -8.15 -18.61
N ASP A 10 -11.65 -7.12 -18.63
CA ASP A 10 -11.95 -5.85 -19.26
C ASP A 10 -10.83 -5.40 -20.23
N GLU A 11 -11.10 -4.34 -20.98
CA GLU A 11 -10.17 -3.86 -22.00
C GLU A 11 -8.87 -3.26 -21.43
N SER A 12 -8.80 -2.98 -20.12
CA SER A 12 -7.60 -2.47 -19.44
C SER A 12 -6.72 -3.57 -18.85
N ASP A 13 -7.12 -4.84 -18.97
CA ASP A 13 -6.37 -5.99 -18.44
C ASP A 13 -4.94 -6.11 -19.02
N PHE A 14 -4.67 -5.51 -20.19
CA PHE A 14 -3.31 -5.45 -20.75
C PHE A 14 -2.32 -4.69 -19.83
N LEU A 15 -2.79 -3.85 -18.93
CA LEU A 15 -1.96 -3.17 -17.94
C LEU A 15 -1.48 -4.15 -16.85
N ILE A 16 -2.19 -5.25 -16.67
CA ILE A 16 -1.83 -6.33 -15.74
C ILE A 16 -1.07 -7.41 -16.50
N HIS A 17 -1.62 -7.86 -17.64
CA HIS A 17 -1.09 -8.90 -18.51
C HIS A 17 -0.73 -8.32 -19.89
N PRO A 18 0.51 -7.90 -20.11
CA PRO A 18 0.91 -7.25 -21.37
C PRO A 18 0.56 -8.02 -22.65
N ALA A 19 0.47 -9.35 -22.60
CA ALA A 19 0.09 -10.17 -23.76
C ALA A 19 -1.30 -9.80 -24.32
N LYS A 20 -2.22 -9.33 -23.47
CA LYS A 20 -3.58 -8.97 -23.90
C LYS A 20 -3.63 -7.80 -24.86
N ILE A 21 -2.60 -6.96 -24.92
CA ILE A 21 -2.54 -5.87 -25.89
C ILE A 21 -2.51 -6.38 -27.33
N ALA A 22 -1.99 -7.59 -27.57
CA ALA A 22 -1.93 -8.22 -28.89
C ALA A 22 -3.31 -8.40 -29.54
N LYS A 23 -4.38 -8.51 -28.74
CA LYS A 23 -5.76 -8.73 -29.19
C LYS A 23 -6.49 -7.47 -29.65
N GLY A 24 -5.90 -6.31 -29.46
CA GLY A 24 -6.50 -5.05 -29.88
C GLY A 24 -6.56 -4.91 -31.41
N GLU A 25 -7.53 -4.14 -31.89
CA GLU A 25 -7.67 -3.81 -33.30
C GLU A 25 -7.52 -2.29 -33.52
N GLY A 26 -7.12 -1.89 -34.73
CA GLY A 26 -7.02 -0.47 -35.12
C GLY A 26 -6.06 0.36 -34.26
N VAL A 27 -6.23 1.66 -34.24
CA VAL A 27 -5.56 2.59 -33.35
C VAL A 27 -6.55 2.98 -32.24
N ARG A 28 -6.09 2.88 -30.99
CA ARG A 28 -6.96 3.18 -29.83
C ARG A 28 -6.31 4.20 -28.93
N PHE A 29 -7.11 5.13 -28.42
CA PHE A 29 -6.72 6.08 -27.40
C PHE A 29 -7.48 5.77 -26.13
N TYR A 30 -6.76 5.82 -25.00
CA TYR A 30 -7.27 5.50 -23.69
C TYR A 30 -7.11 6.70 -22.76
N GLY A 31 -8.14 7.00 -22.03
CA GLY A 31 -8.12 7.91 -20.89
C GLY A 31 -8.84 7.27 -19.71
N ASP A 32 -8.26 7.32 -18.54
CA ASP A 32 -8.89 6.88 -17.28
C ASP A 32 -8.56 7.90 -16.20
N TYR A 33 -9.56 8.28 -15.42
CA TYR A 33 -9.37 9.10 -14.25
C TYR A 33 -10.22 8.60 -13.11
N ARG A 34 -9.61 8.49 -11.94
CA ARG A 34 -10.26 8.06 -10.69
C ARG A 34 -9.95 9.04 -9.60
N PHE A 35 -10.96 9.31 -8.83
CA PHE A 35 -10.88 10.06 -7.60
C PHE A 35 -11.37 9.21 -6.45
N THR A 36 -10.64 9.19 -5.34
CA THR A 36 -11.03 8.48 -4.11
C THR A 36 -10.96 9.47 -2.96
N TYR A 37 -12.03 9.56 -2.20
CA TYR A 37 -12.07 10.24 -0.91
C TYR A 37 -12.16 9.18 0.18
N THR A 38 -11.31 9.27 1.17
CA THR A 38 -11.30 8.38 2.33
C THR A 38 -11.40 9.21 3.59
N GLY A 39 -12.40 8.94 4.41
CA GLY A 39 -12.53 9.52 5.75
C GLY A 39 -12.07 8.51 6.79
N VAL A 40 -11.19 8.95 7.68
CA VAL A 40 -10.74 8.18 8.84
C VAL A 40 -11.40 8.77 10.08
N THR A 41 -12.18 7.93 10.76
CA THR A 41 -12.83 8.30 11.99
C THR A 41 -12.41 7.35 13.09
N ASP A 42 -12.35 7.86 14.31
CA ASP A 42 -12.07 7.06 15.50
C ASP A 42 -10.76 6.23 15.38
N TRP A 43 -9.71 6.82 14.82
CA TRP A 43 -8.39 6.27 15.02
C TRP A 43 -7.99 6.59 16.46
N ASN A 44 -8.24 5.63 17.34
CA ASN A 44 -7.90 5.71 18.74
C ASN A 44 -6.71 4.79 19.00
N ASP A 45 -5.74 5.31 19.69
CA ASP A 45 -4.63 4.57 20.26
C ASP A 45 -4.69 4.72 21.78
N LEU A 46 -4.77 3.61 22.49
CA LEU A 46 -4.80 3.52 23.93
C LEU A 46 -3.64 2.66 24.40
N TYR A 47 -2.74 3.26 25.13
CA TYR A 47 -1.61 2.59 25.74
C TYR A 47 -1.75 2.60 27.25
N ASP A 48 -1.74 1.41 27.87
CA ASP A 48 -1.83 1.19 29.31
C ASP A 48 -0.56 0.52 29.81
N ALA A 49 0.01 1.01 30.91
CA ALA A 49 1.14 0.40 31.59
C ALA A 49 0.79 -0.04 33.01
N TYR A 50 1.30 -1.20 33.40
CA TYR A 50 1.06 -1.82 34.70
C TYR A 50 2.38 -2.36 35.28
N THR A 51 2.49 -2.40 36.62
CA THR A 51 3.59 -3.13 37.26
C THR A 51 3.51 -4.63 36.92
N PRO A 52 4.60 -5.43 37.07
CA PRO A 52 4.56 -6.87 36.93
C PRO A 52 3.53 -7.58 37.80
N THR A 53 3.11 -6.93 38.89
CA THR A 53 2.06 -7.43 39.79
C THR A 53 0.65 -6.97 39.40
N GLY A 54 0.49 -6.27 38.26
CA GLY A 54 -0.79 -5.82 37.74
C GLY A 54 -1.32 -4.51 38.32
N VAL A 55 -0.50 -3.75 39.04
CA VAL A 55 -0.90 -2.41 39.52
C VAL A 55 -0.76 -1.42 38.37
N PHE A 56 -1.81 -0.62 38.11
CA PHE A 56 -1.82 0.41 37.08
C PHE A 56 -0.75 1.47 37.35
N LEU A 57 0.03 1.80 36.34
CA LEU A 57 1.08 2.83 36.36
C LEU A 57 0.67 4.09 35.62
N SER A 58 0.30 3.94 34.37
CA SER A 58 -0.06 5.06 33.50
C SER A 58 -0.96 4.62 32.36
N SER A 59 -1.64 5.59 31.77
CA SER A 59 -2.38 5.41 30.52
C SER A 59 -2.17 6.63 29.63
N SER A 60 -1.97 6.41 28.36
CA SER A 60 -2.00 7.46 27.35
C SER A 60 -3.05 7.15 26.30
N ARG A 61 -3.65 8.18 25.74
CA ARG A 61 -4.65 8.03 24.69
C ARG A 61 -4.42 9.09 23.64
N SER A 62 -4.36 8.68 22.39
CA SER A 62 -4.47 9.58 21.25
C SER A 62 -5.73 9.28 20.45
N LYS A 63 -6.32 10.31 19.90
CA LYS A 63 -7.47 10.19 19.00
C LYS A 63 -7.19 11.03 17.77
N VAL A 64 -7.22 10.40 16.61
CA VAL A 64 -6.94 11.04 15.34
C VAL A 64 -8.13 10.83 14.41
N SER A 65 -8.46 11.84 13.64
CA SER A 65 -9.41 11.78 12.55
C SER A 65 -8.85 12.55 11.36
N GLY A 66 -9.27 12.24 10.16
CA GLY A 66 -8.77 12.94 8.98
C GLY A 66 -9.32 12.42 7.69
N GLU A 67 -8.75 12.92 6.64
CA GLU A 67 -9.15 12.58 5.29
C GLU A 67 -7.96 12.29 4.39
N GLU A 68 -8.21 11.51 3.34
CA GLU A 68 -7.26 11.17 2.32
C GLU A 68 -7.90 11.32 0.95
N LEU A 69 -7.23 12.05 0.08
CA LEU A 69 -7.64 12.29 -1.30
C LEU A 69 -6.72 11.53 -2.24
N GLY A 70 -7.27 10.58 -2.98
CA GLY A 70 -6.55 9.80 -3.99
C GLY A 70 -6.94 10.22 -5.40
N HIS A 71 -5.95 10.36 -6.27
CA HIS A 71 -6.09 10.65 -7.68
C HIS A 71 -5.31 9.65 -8.50
N ASN A 72 -5.95 9.00 -9.45
CA ASN A 72 -5.29 8.11 -10.39
C ASN A 72 -5.70 8.50 -11.80
N GLY A 73 -4.72 8.61 -12.69
CA GLY A 73 -4.94 8.96 -14.08
C GLY A 73 -4.14 8.06 -15.02
N LEU A 74 -4.70 7.77 -16.18
CA LEU A 74 -4.02 7.11 -17.28
C LEU A 74 -4.38 7.80 -18.56
N LEU A 75 -3.40 8.03 -19.41
CA LEU A 75 -3.56 8.50 -20.78
C LEU A 75 -2.62 7.74 -21.70
N GLY A 76 -3.10 7.26 -22.82
CA GLY A 76 -2.23 6.56 -23.74
C GLY A 76 -2.89 6.13 -25.03
N SER A 77 -2.12 5.40 -25.81
CA SER A 77 -2.58 4.85 -27.07
C SER A 77 -1.97 3.48 -27.36
N SER A 78 -2.67 2.70 -28.16
CA SER A 78 -2.14 1.49 -28.74
C SER A 78 -2.39 1.42 -30.24
N PHE A 79 -1.44 0.87 -30.97
CA PHE A 79 -1.47 0.82 -32.42
C PHE A 79 -0.70 -0.41 -32.95
N PRO A 80 -1.05 -0.91 -34.15
CA PRO A 80 -0.30 -1.97 -34.81
C PRO A 80 1.15 -1.55 -35.07
N LEU A 81 2.09 -2.45 -34.78
CA LEU A 81 3.52 -2.26 -35.07
C LEU A 81 4.15 -3.59 -35.50
N GLY A 82 4.48 -3.71 -36.79
CA GLY A 82 4.97 -4.95 -37.36
C GLY A 82 3.97 -6.11 -37.21
N PRO A 83 4.41 -7.30 -36.73
CA PRO A 83 3.53 -8.44 -36.54
C PRO A 83 2.72 -8.34 -35.22
N GLY A 84 2.97 -7.35 -34.42
CA GLY A 84 2.36 -7.18 -33.08
C GLY A 84 1.69 -5.83 -32.91
N ARG A 85 1.54 -5.45 -31.65
CA ARG A 85 0.90 -4.22 -31.25
C ARG A 85 1.69 -3.53 -30.15
N MET A 86 1.89 -2.22 -30.29
CA MET A 86 2.56 -1.39 -29.32
C MET A 86 1.56 -0.55 -28.53
N GLY A 87 1.82 -0.34 -27.23
CA GLY A 87 1.13 0.60 -26.37
C GLY A 87 2.09 1.56 -25.71
N ILE A 88 1.67 2.82 -25.60
CA ILE A 88 2.40 3.88 -24.90
C ILE A 88 1.41 4.54 -23.94
N PHE A 89 1.71 4.49 -22.64
CA PHE A 89 0.83 5.00 -21.60
C PHE A 89 1.58 5.85 -20.60
N PHE A 90 0.95 6.93 -20.18
CA PHE A 90 1.35 7.74 -19.04
C PHE A 90 0.38 7.47 -17.90
N THR A 91 0.89 7.22 -16.72
CA THR A 91 0.08 7.06 -15.52
C THR A 91 0.50 8.05 -14.46
N TYR A 92 -0.47 8.52 -13.71
CA TYR A 92 -0.31 9.36 -12.53
C TYR A 92 -1.04 8.74 -11.36
N GLU A 93 -0.40 8.72 -10.21
CA GLU A 93 -0.99 8.36 -8.94
C GLU A 93 -0.62 9.45 -7.94
N GLY A 94 -1.62 10.04 -7.30
CA GLY A 94 -1.45 11.03 -6.26
C GLY A 94 -2.29 10.70 -5.06
N MET A 95 -1.76 10.93 -3.86
CA MET A 95 -2.47 10.80 -2.61
C MET A 95 -2.12 12.00 -1.72
N ARG A 96 -3.10 12.53 -1.03
CA ARG A 96 -2.94 13.56 -0.01
C ARG A 96 -3.72 13.13 1.21
N GLY A 97 -3.02 12.91 2.31
CA GLY A 97 -3.61 12.59 3.60
C GLY A 97 -3.35 13.70 4.60
N ASP A 98 -4.40 14.13 5.28
CA ASP A 98 -4.37 15.14 6.33
C ASP A 98 -5.16 14.63 7.54
N TYR A 99 -4.47 14.48 8.66
CA TYR A 99 -5.05 13.91 9.85
C TYR A 99 -4.73 14.80 11.04
N ASP A 100 -5.77 15.17 11.76
CA ASP A 100 -5.67 15.97 12.98
C ASP A 100 -6.13 15.16 14.19
N GLY A 101 -5.48 15.38 15.33
CA GLY A 101 -5.83 14.65 16.54
C GLY A 101 -5.36 15.29 17.82
N ASP A 102 -5.82 14.68 18.91
CA ASP A 102 -5.41 15.00 20.25
C ASP A 102 -4.43 13.92 20.73
N ALA A 103 -3.25 14.30 21.13
CA ALA A 103 -2.33 13.44 21.87
C ALA A 103 -2.63 13.52 23.37
N SER A 104 -2.10 12.58 24.15
CA SER A 104 -2.39 12.45 25.58
C SER A 104 -1.96 13.65 26.42
N GLY A 105 -2.87 14.62 26.56
CA GLY A 105 -2.69 15.80 27.40
C GLY A 105 -3.73 16.86 27.04
N PRO A 106 -4.12 17.73 27.98
CA PRO A 106 -5.22 18.67 27.79
C PRO A 106 -4.96 19.76 26.73
N ASP A 107 -3.76 19.87 26.17
CA ASP A 107 -3.39 20.93 25.24
C ASP A 107 -2.39 20.44 24.15
N THR A 108 -2.47 19.18 23.74
CA THR A 108 -1.59 18.63 22.71
C THR A 108 -2.39 18.31 21.46
N SER A 109 -1.99 18.84 20.33
CA SER A 109 -2.54 18.52 19.01
C SER A 109 -1.51 17.75 18.17
N LEU A 110 -1.98 16.78 17.41
CA LEU A 110 -1.20 15.97 16.50
C LEU A 110 -1.69 16.20 15.08
N GLU A 111 -0.80 16.61 14.19
CA GLU A 111 -1.07 16.74 12.77
C GLU A 111 -0.19 15.75 11.99
N ILE A 112 -0.82 14.90 11.18
CA ILE A 112 -0.10 13.94 10.33
C ILE A 112 -0.43 14.22 8.87
N LYS A 113 0.60 14.41 8.04
CA LYS A 113 0.47 14.61 6.59
C LYS A 113 1.16 13.49 5.84
N ASN A 114 0.45 12.90 4.89
CA ASN A 114 0.99 11.88 4.01
C ASN A 114 0.69 12.25 2.56
N ASP A 115 1.75 12.48 1.78
CA ASP A 115 1.63 12.78 0.36
C ASP A 115 2.39 11.75 -0.47
N LEU A 116 1.79 11.33 -1.55
CA LEU A 116 2.40 10.51 -2.60
C LEU A 116 2.14 11.16 -3.96
N ASP A 117 3.18 11.29 -4.77
CA ASP A 117 3.08 11.58 -6.19
C ASP A 117 3.90 10.55 -6.97
N SER A 118 3.29 9.93 -7.96
CA SER A 118 3.93 8.98 -8.85
C SER A 118 3.55 9.24 -10.29
N PHE A 119 4.54 9.37 -11.17
CA PHE A 119 4.38 9.54 -12.60
C PHE A 119 5.10 8.40 -13.30
N ALA A 120 4.46 7.72 -14.22
CA ALA A 120 5.11 6.65 -14.96
C ALA A 120 4.84 6.70 -16.46
N LEU A 121 5.85 6.35 -17.24
CA LEU A 121 5.76 6.00 -18.64
C LEU A 121 5.81 4.48 -18.76
N ARG A 122 4.84 3.91 -19.47
CA ARG A 122 4.73 2.47 -19.72
C ARG A 122 4.76 2.22 -21.22
N LEU A 123 5.65 1.35 -21.65
CA LEU A 123 5.78 0.88 -23.00
C LEU A 123 5.45 -0.60 -23.04
N LEU A 124 4.44 -0.96 -23.81
CA LEU A 124 3.96 -2.34 -23.95
C LEU A 124 4.15 -2.79 -25.39
N TYR A 125 4.47 -4.06 -25.57
CA TYR A 125 4.46 -4.71 -26.88
C TYR A 125 3.86 -6.10 -26.75
N GLY A 126 2.85 -6.40 -27.57
CA GLY A 126 2.19 -7.69 -27.65
C GLY A 126 2.37 -8.32 -29.01
N LEU A 127 2.64 -9.62 -29.05
CA LEU A 127 2.90 -10.39 -30.24
C LEU A 127 2.01 -11.64 -30.26
N PRO A 128 1.08 -11.77 -31.22
CA PRO A 128 0.34 -13.00 -31.42
C PRO A 128 1.24 -14.10 -32.02
N MET A 129 1.25 -15.28 -31.38
CA MET A 129 2.06 -16.44 -31.81
C MET A 129 1.21 -17.72 -31.88
N GLY A 130 0.40 -17.85 -32.90
CA GLY A 130 -0.45 -19.03 -33.08
C GLY A 130 -1.54 -19.16 -32.00
N SER A 131 -1.42 -20.13 -31.10
CA SER A 131 -2.36 -20.32 -29.97
C SER A 131 -2.00 -19.54 -28.72
N PHE A 132 -0.92 -18.80 -28.74
CA PHE A 132 -0.43 -18.01 -27.63
C PHE A 132 -0.22 -16.55 -28.04
N ASP A 133 -0.43 -15.65 -27.11
CA ASP A 133 -0.05 -14.25 -27.18
C ASP A 133 1.09 -14.01 -26.19
N LEU A 134 2.13 -13.36 -26.65
CA LEU A 134 3.24 -12.93 -25.81
C LEU A 134 3.14 -11.43 -25.55
N GLY A 135 3.57 -10.99 -24.39
CA GLY A 135 3.61 -9.58 -24.05
C GLY A 135 4.83 -9.20 -23.25
N ALA A 136 5.32 -8.00 -23.48
CA ALA A 136 6.37 -7.37 -22.71
C ALA A 136 5.97 -5.95 -22.32
N GLU A 137 6.36 -5.51 -21.15
CA GLU A 137 6.18 -4.15 -20.66
C GLU A 137 7.46 -3.66 -20.02
N THR A 138 7.80 -2.40 -20.28
CA THR A 138 8.79 -1.64 -19.53
C THR A 138 8.09 -0.41 -18.98
N GLN A 139 8.20 -0.20 -17.67
CA GLN A 139 7.71 0.97 -16.98
C GLN A 139 8.89 1.71 -16.35
N ILE A 140 8.91 3.02 -16.50
CA ILE A 140 9.82 3.92 -15.79
C ILE A 140 8.94 4.91 -15.03
N ALA A 141 9.08 4.95 -13.73
CA ALA A 141 8.32 5.82 -12.85
C ALA A 141 9.25 6.75 -12.06
N TYR A 142 8.72 7.89 -11.70
CA TYR A 142 9.28 8.77 -10.68
C TYR A 142 8.28 8.83 -9.53
N ARG A 143 8.76 8.59 -8.32
CA ARG A 143 7.96 8.64 -7.09
C ARG A 143 8.49 9.67 -6.13
N GLN A 144 7.59 10.37 -5.48
CA GLN A 144 7.87 11.25 -4.37
C GLN A 144 6.91 10.95 -3.23
N GLU A 145 7.44 10.59 -2.10
CA GLU A 145 6.70 10.36 -0.86
C GLU A 145 7.09 11.44 0.15
N ARG A 146 6.11 11.98 0.86
CA ARG A 146 6.31 12.89 1.97
C ARG A 146 5.47 12.40 3.12
N ARG A 147 6.06 12.40 4.29
CA ARG A 147 5.37 12.13 5.55
C ARG A 147 5.78 13.21 6.53
N GLY A 148 4.81 13.81 7.18
CA GLY A 148 5.06 14.83 8.20
C GLY A 148 4.23 14.50 9.42
N VAL A 149 4.83 14.62 10.59
CA VAL A 149 4.13 14.56 11.86
C VAL A 149 4.52 15.79 12.64
N ASN A 150 3.53 16.61 12.95
CA ASN A 150 3.70 17.78 13.79
C ASN A 150 2.95 17.53 15.10
N ASP A 151 3.64 17.64 16.20
CA ASP A 151 3.06 17.59 17.54
C ASP A 151 3.16 18.97 18.16
N TYR A 152 2.02 19.55 18.50
CA TYR A 152 1.93 20.87 19.09
C TYR A 152 1.47 20.75 20.54
N SER A 153 2.28 21.22 21.47
CA SER A 153 1.86 21.42 22.85
C SER A 153 1.58 22.90 23.09
N ALA A 154 0.39 23.21 23.59
CA ALA A 154 -0.02 24.60 23.91
C ALA A 154 0.83 25.27 25.00
N ALA A 155 1.59 24.52 25.77
CA ALA A 155 2.43 25.01 26.85
C ALA A 155 3.88 25.32 26.45
N GLY A 156 4.28 25.11 25.18
CA GLY A 156 5.69 25.23 24.75
C GLY A 156 6.64 24.27 25.50
N ALA A 157 6.09 23.40 26.34
CA ALA A 157 6.81 22.31 26.93
C ALA A 157 6.89 21.21 25.87
N VAL A 158 8.11 20.95 25.42
CA VAL A 158 8.45 19.71 24.78
C VAL A 158 7.82 18.62 25.61
N LEU A 159 6.75 17.99 25.10
CA LEU A 159 6.38 16.71 25.64
C LEU A 159 7.62 15.87 25.39
N ASN A 160 8.34 15.66 26.49
CA ASN A 160 9.46 14.76 26.46
C ASN A 160 9.00 13.55 25.70
N GLU A 161 9.40 13.48 24.44
CA GLU A 161 9.90 12.34 23.69
C GLU A 161 9.43 10.95 24.08
N LEU A 162 8.66 10.83 25.13
CA LEU A 162 8.56 9.60 25.85
C LEU A 162 7.67 8.58 25.19
N TRP A 163 6.91 8.90 24.14
CA TRP A 163 5.92 7.90 23.76
C TRP A 163 5.40 8.03 22.34
N ILE A 164 6.17 8.60 21.41
CA ILE A 164 6.05 8.24 20.02
C ILE A 164 7.26 7.35 19.71
N PRO A 165 7.17 6.04 19.93
CA PRO A 165 8.29 5.13 19.72
C PRO A 165 8.49 4.78 18.26
N TYR A 166 8.11 5.65 17.34
CA TYR A 166 8.37 5.47 15.94
C TYR A 166 9.52 6.38 15.52
N PRO A 167 10.65 5.77 15.19
CA PRO A 167 11.49 6.39 14.21
C PRO A 167 10.62 6.52 12.97
N PHE A 168 10.16 7.73 12.69
CA PHE A 168 9.40 8.01 11.50
C PHE A 168 10.27 7.68 10.27
N PRO A 169 9.72 6.99 9.26
CA PRO A 169 10.41 6.89 7.99
C PRO A 169 10.76 8.30 7.49
N PRO A 170 11.78 8.44 6.65
CA PRO A 170 12.25 9.76 6.21
C PRO A 170 11.08 10.62 5.73
N ASP A 171 11.06 11.89 6.11
CA ASP A 171 9.99 12.86 5.77
C ASP A 171 9.75 12.95 4.29
N ARG A 172 10.81 12.71 3.50
CA ARG A 172 10.73 12.78 2.06
C ARG A 172 11.63 11.75 1.42
N SER A 173 11.04 10.96 0.54
CA SER A 173 11.77 10.06 -0.35
C SER A 173 11.43 10.40 -1.80
N ARG A 174 12.44 10.40 -2.66
CA ARG A 174 12.30 10.57 -4.11
C ARG A 174 13.15 9.54 -4.80
N TYR A 175 12.59 8.82 -5.76
CA TYR A 175 13.32 7.80 -6.48
C TYR A 175 12.70 7.54 -7.84
N GLY A 176 13.54 7.05 -8.75
CA GLY A 176 13.11 6.42 -9.99
C GLY A 176 12.84 4.94 -9.75
N GLU A 177 11.86 4.39 -10.43
CA GLU A 177 11.56 2.96 -10.44
C GLU A 177 11.56 2.46 -11.88
N ALA A 178 12.23 1.35 -12.14
CA ALA A 178 12.13 0.62 -13.40
C ALA A 178 11.46 -0.72 -13.14
N LEU A 179 10.40 -1.01 -13.86
CA LEU A 179 9.66 -2.28 -13.78
C LEU A 179 9.57 -2.91 -15.17
N PHE A 180 9.84 -4.20 -15.23
CA PHE A 180 9.75 -5.03 -16.43
C PHE A 180 8.73 -6.14 -16.18
N LYS A 181 7.86 -6.39 -17.15
CA LYS A 181 6.95 -7.53 -17.14
C LYS A 181 7.05 -8.31 -18.45
N GLY A 182 6.94 -9.62 -18.32
CA GLY A 182 6.75 -10.53 -19.44
C GLY A 182 5.53 -11.38 -19.19
N SER A 183 4.66 -11.56 -20.19
CA SER A 183 3.46 -12.37 -20.04
C SER A 183 3.20 -13.26 -21.24
N VAL A 184 2.52 -14.36 -20.97
CA VAL A 184 2.04 -15.32 -21.96
C VAL A 184 0.58 -15.59 -21.68
N GLU A 185 -0.26 -15.55 -22.70
CA GLU A 185 -1.67 -15.94 -22.63
C GLU A 185 -1.96 -16.93 -23.76
N GLY A 186 -2.76 -17.95 -23.48
CA GLY A 186 -3.15 -18.90 -24.52
C GLY A 186 -3.89 -20.12 -24.00
N LYS A 187 -4.21 -21.03 -24.91
CA LYS A 187 -4.96 -22.26 -24.61
C LYS A 187 -4.05 -23.49 -24.59
N VAL A 188 -4.17 -24.29 -23.53
CA VAL A 188 -3.56 -25.61 -23.41
C VAL A 188 -4.66 -26.64 -23.16
N GLY A 189 -5.05 -27.36 -24.21
CA GLY A 189 -6.23 -28.22 -24.16
C GLY A 189 -7.49 -27.41 -23.88
N PRO A 190 -8.27 -27.76 -22.86
CA PRO A 190 -9.47 -27.00 -22.46
C PRO A 190 -9.16 -25.77 -21.59
N LEU A 191 -7.93 -25.61 -21.12
CA LEU A 191 -7.55 -24.56 -20.17
C LEU A 191 -7.18 -23.28 -20.89
N ASP A 192 -7.69 -22.15 -20.43
CA ASP A 192 -7.14 -20.83 -20.72
C ASP A 192 -6.12 -20.49 -19.63
N LEU A 193 -4.89 -20.20 -20.05
CA LEU A 193 -3.76 -19.90 -19.17
C LEU A 193 -3.28 -18.47 -19.40
N GLU A 194 -3.05 -17.75 -18.32
CA GLU A 194 -2.38 -16.46 -18.31
C GLU A 194 -1.25 -16.52 -17.28
N PHE A 195 -0.04 -16.23 -17.71
CA PHE A 195 1.12 -16.20 -16.83
C PHE A 195 1.87 -14.89 -17.03
N THR A 196 2.24 -14.23 -15.92
CA THR A 196 3.03 -13.00 -15.91
C THR A 196 4.17 -13.12 -14.93
N LEU A 197 5.35 -12.70 -15.36
CA LEU A 197 6.51 -12.44 -14.50
C LEU A 197 6.79 -10.95 -14.48
N LYS A 198 7.23 -10.44 -13.34
CA LYS A 198 7.67 -9.06 -13.18
C LYS A 198 8.93 -8.98 -12.35
N GLY A 199 9.74 -7.98 -12.63
CA GLY A 199 10.91 -7.63 -11.85
C GLY A 199 11.21 -6.16 -12.01
N GLY A 200 11.79 -5.54 -11.00
CA GLY A 200 12.09 -4.12 -11.03
C GLY A 200 13.11 -3.72 -9.97
N PHE A 201 13.56 -2.48 -10.08
CA PHE A 201 14.49 -1.89 -9.14
C PHE A 201 14.28 -0.39 -9.02
N ASP A 202 14.62 0.16 -7.87
CA ASP A 202 14.68 1.59 -7.61
C ASP A 202 16.05 2.14 -7.98
N PHE A 203 16.09 3.36 -8.53
CA PHE A 203 17.33 4.03 -8.93
C PHE A 203 17.26 5.53 -8.67
N ALA A 204 18.44 6.17 -8.58
CA ALA A 204 18.59 7.61 -8.35
C ALA A 204 17.75 8.12 -7.18
N GLY A 205 17.64 7.29 -6.16
CA GLY A 205 16.82 7.58 -5.00
C GLY A 205 17.53 8.51 -4.03
N THR A 206 16.77 9.42 -3.42
CA THR A 206 17.23 10.26 -2.32
C THR A 206 16.20 10.21 -1.21
N SER A 207 16.67 10.14 0.02
CA SER A 207 15.86 10.26 1.23
C SER A 207 16.29 11.48 2.02
N LYS A 208 15.35 12.10 2.71
CA LYS A 208 15.59 13.19 3.63
C LYS A 208 14.77 12.96 4.89
N TRP A 209 15.40 13.09 6.02
CA TRP A 209 14.76 13.13 7.31
C TRP A 209 15.13 14.43 8.01
N SER A 210 14.12 15.22 8.35
CA SER A 210 14.27 16.45 9.10
C SER A 210 13.34 16.43 10.28
N TYR A 211 13.86 16.76 11.44
CA TYR A 211 13.10 16.91 12.66
C TYR A 211 13.46 18.25 13.29
N GLU A 212 12.46 19.05 13.56
CA GLU A 212 12.60 20.34 14.21
C GLU A 212 11.86 20.31 15.55
N LEU A 213 12.60 20.26 16.63
CA LEU A 213 12.03 20.55 17.94
C LEU A 213 11.76 22.04 18.03
N GLN A 214 10.61 22.46 18.54
CA GLN A 214 10.24 23.87 18.77
C GLN A 214 11.18 24.60 19.75
N SER A 215 12.10 23.90 20.36
CA SER A 215 13.22 24.53 21.06
C SER A 215 14.24 25.01 20.03
N PRO A 216 14.69 26.25 20.03
CA PRO A 216 15.54 26.84 18.99
C PRO A 216 16.92 26.18 18.85
N LEU A 217 17.12 25.02 19.40
CA LEU A 217 18.44 24.40 19.57
C LEU A 217 18.60 23.03 18.93
N THR A 218 17.55 22.44 18.30
CA THR A 218 17.66 21.08 17.78
C THR A 218 16.99 20.92 16.42
N GLU A 219 17.79 20.96 15.37
CA GLU A 219 17.39 20.63 13.99
C GLU A 219 18.23 19.44 13.51
N TRP A 220 17.56 18.38 13.06
CA TRP A 220 18.21 17.26 12.40
C TRP A 220 17.90 17.33 10.90
N ASP A 221 18.90 17.22 10.06
CA ASP A 221 18.78 17.19 8.60
C ASP A 221 19.70 16.11 8.03
N ALA A 222 19.19 14.88 7.97
CA ALA A 222 19.90 13.77 7.38
C ALA A 222 19.46 13.54 5.94
N LYS A 223 20.41 13.26 5.06
CA LYS A 223 20.20 12.97 3.66
C LYS A 223 20.90 11.69 3.27
N GLY A 224 20.26 10.92 2.42
CA GLY A 224 20.81 9.66 1.96
C GLY A 224 20.13 9.11 0.73
N ASP A 225 20.30 7.83 0.52
CA ASP A 225 19.90 7.15 -0.69
C ASP A 225 18.63 6.29 -0.46
N VAL A 226 17.91 6.00 -1.55
CA VAL A 226 16.84 5.03 -1.60
C VAL A 226 17.20 3.99 -2.65
N GLN A 227 17.17 2.73 -2.26
CA GLN A 227 17.42 1.58 -3.13
C GLN A 227 16.38 0.51 -2.87
N GLY A 228 16.03 -0.24 -3.89
CA GLY A 228 15.07 -1.32 -3.75
C GLY A 228 15.04 -2.21 -4.98
N TRP A 229 14.44 -3.36 -4.82
CA TRP A 229 14.12 -4.24 -5.92
C TRP A 229 12.84 -5.02 -5.64
N GLN A 230 12.21 -5.48 -6.69
CA GLN A 230 11.00 -6.29 -6.61
C GLN A 230 11.01 -7.42 -7.65
N ILE A 231 10.41 -8.53 -7.28
CA ILE A 231 10.15 -9.66 -8.17
C ILE A 231 8.79 -10.25 -7.86
N GLY A 232 8.10 -10.72 -8.86
CA GLY A 232 6.81 -11.36 -8.66
C GLY A 232 6.30 -12.02 -9.90
N GLY A 233 5.15 -12.65 -9.76
CA GLY A 233 4.46 -13.26 -10.88
C GLY A 233 3.07 -13.71 -10.49
N ASP A 234 2.24 -13.92 -11.49
CA ASP A 234 0.91 -14.47 -11.34
C ASP A 234 0.61 -15.52 -12.41
N LEU A 235 -0.21 -16.45 -12.02
CA LEU A 235 -0.75 -17.51 -12.87
C LEU A 235 -2.26 -17.54 -12.73
N TRP A 236 -2.95 -17.31 -13.82
CA TRP A 236 -4.38 -17.53 -13.97
C TRP A 236 -4.65 -18.78 -14.78
N VAL A 237 -5.54 -19.61 -14.28
CA VAL A 237 -6.05 -20.78 -14.97
C VAL A 237 -7.56 -20.67 -15.00
N ARG A 238 -8.16 -20.72 -16.19
CA ARG A 238 -9.60 -20.79 -16.35
C ARG A 238 -9.98 -22.15 -16.95
N TYR A 239 -10.74 -22.90 -16.17
CA TYR A 239 -11.22 -24.22 -16.58
C TYR A 239 -12.71 -24.15 -16.95
N PRO A 240 -13.09 -24.36 -18.21
CA PRO A 240 -14.49 -24.43 -18.61
C PRO A 240 -15.13 -25.74 -18.11
N LEU A 241 -16.05 -25.64 -17.17
CA LEU A 241 -16.85 -26.77 -16.69
C LEU A 241 -18.03 -27.07 -17.62
N ALA A 242 -18.60 -26.03 -18.20
CA ALA A 242 -19.72 -26.09 -19.16
C ALA A 242 -19.57 -24.92 -20.14
N THR A 243 -20.42 -24.89 -21.16
CA THR A 243 -20.43 -23.82 -22.16
C THR A 243 -20.67 -22.42 -21.57
N ASP A 244 -21.29 -22.37 -20.40
CA ASP A 244 -21.71 -21.15 -19.70
C ASP A 244 -21.14 -21.05 -18.28
N LEU A 245 -20.20 -21.94 -17.90
CA LEU A 245 -19.64 -21.99 -16.55
C LEU A 245 -18.13 -22.24 -16.61
N THR A 246 -17.38 -21.29 -16.08
CA THR A 246 -15.90 -21.34 -15.97
C THR A 246 -15.45 -21.24 -14.51
N LEU A 247 -14.41 -21.97 -14.17
CA LEU A 247 -13.74 -21.88 -12.88
C LEU A 247 -12.40 -21.15 -13.03
N PRO A 248 -12.30 -19.88 -12.65
CA PRO A 248 -11.02 -19.17 -12.55
C PRO A 248 -10.28 -19.56 -11.26
N VAL A 249 -8.97 -19.78 -11.38
CA VAL A 249 -8.04 -19.98 -10.26
C VAL A 249 -6.87 -19.02 -10.43
N LEU A 250 -6.49 -18.36 -9.35
CA LEU A 250 -5.35 -17.43 -9.29
C LEU A 250 -4.33 -17.89 -8.27
N VAL A 251 -3.06 -17.81 -8.65
CA VAL A 251 -1.92 -17.79 -7.72
C VAL A 251 -1.03 -16.60 -8.08
N ARG A 252 -0.69 -15.77 -7.09
CA ARG A 252 0.19 -14.60 -7.24
C ARG A 252 1.20 -14.60 -6.11
N ILE A 253 2.43 -14.25 -6.43
CA ILE A 253 3.52 -14.06 -5.46
C ILE A 253 4.25 -12.78 -5.83
N ASP A 254 4.41 -11.89 -4.84
CA ASP A 254 5.15 -10.64 -4.97
C ASP A 254 6.10 -10.50 -3.80
N TYR A 255 7.35 -10.17 -4.09
CA TYR A 255 8.36 -9.86 -3.09
C TYR A 255 9.04 -8.54 -3.43
N GLN A 256 9.20 -7.68 -2.44
CA GLN A 256 9.83 -6.37 -2.56
C GLN A 256 10.74 -6.11 -1.38
N THR A 257 11.88 -5.47 -1.66
CA THR A 257 12.73 -4.85 -0.64
C THR A 257 12.93 -3.38 -0.94
N LYS A 258 13.08 -2.58 0.10
CA LYS A 258 13.45 -1.18 -0.01
C LYS A 258 14.34 -0.80 1.16
N THR A 259 15.45 -0.15 0.85
CA THR A 259 16.38 0.40 1.84
C THR A 259 16.42 1.91 1.68
N ARG A 260 16.33 2.61 2.79
CA ARG A 260 16.52 4.06 2.89
C ARG A 260 17.59 4.31 3.95
N ASP A 261 18.60 5.04 3.61
CA ASP A 261 19.64 5.43 4.55
C ASP A 261 19.90 6.94 4.47
N GLY A 262 20.51 7.51 5.48
CA GLY A 262 20.85 8.90 5.45
C GLY A 262 21.71 9.31 6.64
N LYS A 263 22.57 10.32 6.38
CA LYS A 263 23.47 10.91 7.34
C LYS A 263 23.39 12.43 7.30
N GLY A 264 23.56 13.03 8.44
CA GLY A 264 23.53 14.49 8.53
C GLY A 264 23.99 15.02 9.88
N PRO A 265 23.93 16.34 10.07
CA PRO A 265 24.16 16.92 11.38
C PRO A 265 23.08 16.43 12.36
N GLY A 266 23.52 16.00 13.54
CA GLY A 266 22.64 15.64 14.65
C GLY A 266 22.12 16.88 15.36
N GLY A 267 21.02 16.69 16.08
CA GLY A 267 20.37 17.76 16.82
C GLY A 267 21.19 18.28 17.99
N GLY A 268 21.21 19.60 18.13
CA GLY A 268 21.78 20.28 19.28
C GLY A 268 22.69 21.43 18.93
N SER A 269 22.86 22.35 19.90
CA SER A 269 23.79 23.49 19.82
C SER A 269 25.27 23.07 19.81
N VAL A 270 25.58 21.79 19.76
CA VAL A 270 26.91 21.24 19.86
C VAL A 270 27.48 20.97 18.48
N THR A 271 28.50 21.69 18.12
CA THR A 271 29.25 21.48 16.89
C THR A 271 29.82 20.06 16.84
N GLY A 272 29.47 19.27 15.81
CA GLY A 272 29.95 17.91 15.62
C GLY A 272 28.95 16.79 15.97
N SER A 273 27.68 17.10 16.25
CA SER A 273 26.62 16.10 16.34
C SER A 273 26.38 15.43 14.97
N LEU A 274 26.21 14.13 14.97
CA LEU A 274 25.92 13.32 13.78
C LEU A 274 24.61 12.56 13.97
N PHE A 275 23.79 12.54 12.93
CA PHE A 275 22.63 11.69 12.82
C PHE A 275 22.80 10.73 11.65
N ASP A 276 22.60 9.44 11.89
CA ASP A 276 22.69 8.38 10.90
C ASP A 276 21.47 7.49 11.05
N TYR A 277 20.75 7.20 9.97
CA TYR A 277 19.62 6.29 9.99
C TYR A 277 19.69 5.28 8.86
N GLN A 278 19.13 4.11 9.11
CA GLN A 278 18.92 3.06 8.14
C GLN A 278 17.54 2.45 8.35
N ASP A 279 16.76 2.37 7.27
CA ASP A 279 15.45 1.74 7.22
C ASP A 279 15.47 0.68 6.10
N GLU A 280 15.22 -0.56 6.45
CA GLU A 280 15.09 -1.66 5.49
C GLU A 280 13.71 -2.30 5.60
N GLU A 281 12.94 -2.19 4.54
CA GLU A 281 11.59 -2.75 4.42
C GLU A 281 11.61 -3.96 3.48
N ARG A 282 10.96 -5.06 3.89
CA ARG A 282 10.78 -6.29 3.11
C ARG A 282 9.33 -6.72 3.15
N ASN A 283 8.73 -6.88 1.98
CA ASN A 283 7.34 -7.25 1.85
C ASN A 283 7.21 -8.53 1.00
N LEU A 284 6.48 -9.50 1.50
CA LEU A 284 6.06 -10.69 0.77
C LEU A 284 4.54 -10.75 0.73
N VAL A 285 3.97 -10.84 -0.46
CA VAL A 285 2.53 -11.02 -0.67
C VAL A 285 2.29 -12.30 -1.45
N ILE A 286 1.44 -13.17 -0.93
CA ILE A 286 0.98 -14.37 -1.63
C ILE A 286 -0.53 -14.31 -1.68
N THR A 287 -1.10 -14.42 -2.89
CA THR A 287 -2.54 -14.51 -3.10
C THR A 287 -2.85 -15.83 -3.78
N ALA A 288 -3.78 -16.59 -3.25
CA ALA A 288 -4.29 -17.79 -3.89
C ALA A 288 -5.81 -17.86 -3.76
N GLY A 289 -6.50 -18.27 -4.79
CA GLY A 289 -7.94 -18.40 -4.73
C GLY A 289 -8.56 -18.86 -6.03
N GLY A 290 -9.86 -18.92 -6.03
CA GLY A 290 -10.63 -19.31 -7.19
C GLY A 290 -12.09 -18.93 -7.06
N GLY A 291 -12.84 -19.19 -8.08
CA GLY A 291 -14.24 -18.78 -8.13
C GLY A 291 -15.04 -19.52 -9.19
N VAL A 292 -16.17 -18.94 -9.46
CA VAL A 292 -17.09 -19.34 -10.52
C VAL A 292 -17.40 -18.11 -11.36
N ASP A 293 -17.50 -18.31 -12.65
CA ASP A 293 -17.93 -17.33 -13.64
C ASP A 293 -19.03 -17.97 -14.49
N LYS A 294 -20.25 -17.46 -14.35
CA LYS A 294 -21.46 -18.03 -14.95
C LYS A 294 -22.12 -17.03 -15.88
N GLU A 295 -22.38 -17.47 -17.11
CA GLU A 295 -23.21 -16.73 -18.06
C GLU A 295 -24.66 -17.19 -17.98
N PHE A 296 -25.59 -16.26 -17.88
CA PHE A 296 -27.05 -16.49 -17.91
C PHE A 296 -27.60 -15.95 -19.24
N GLY A 297 -27.64 -16.84 -20.23
CA GLY A 297 -27.93 -16.46 -21.60
C GLY A 297 -26.83 -15.56 -22.18
N LYS A 298 -27.20 -14.61 -23.07
CA LYS A 298 -26.26 -13.71 -23.74
C LYS A 298 -26.14 -12.32 -23.07
N ALA A 299 -26.99 -12.08 -22.08
CA ALA A 299 -27.12 -10.72 -21.53
C ALA A 299 -26.53 -10.55 -20.12
N THR A 300 -26.43 -11.62 -19.35
CA THR A 300 -26.04 -11.51 -17.94
C THR A 300 -24.85 -12.43 -17.64
N ARG A 301 -23.86 -11.91 -16.96
CA ARG A 301 -22.72 -12.66 -16.45
C ARG A 301 -22.53 -12.34 -14.97
N ILE A 302 -22.30 -13.36 -14.15
CA ILE A 302 -22.03 -13.21 -12.72
C ILE A 302 -20.79 -14.03 -12.41
N ALA A 303 -19.82 -13.37 -11.76
CA ALA A 303 -18.63 -14.00 -11.24
C ALA A 303 -18.57 -13.84 -9.72
N ALA A 304 -18.11 -14.88 -9.03
CA ALA A 304 -17.88 -14.84 -7.58
C ALA A 304 -16.62 -15.64 -7.27
N GLY A 305 -15.82 -15.16 -6.31
CA GLY A 305 -14.59 -15.82 -5.95
C GLY A 305 -14.22 -15.60 -4.49
N ILE A 306 -13.40 -16.53 -3.98
CA ILE A 306 -12.81 -16.50 -2.66
C ILE A 306 -11.31 -16.58 -2.82
N TYR A 307 -10.61 -15.64 -2.18
CA TYR A 307 -9.15 -15.52 -2.23
C TYR A 307 -8.60 -15.44 -0.82
N TYR A 308 -7.46 -16.03 -0.65
CA TYR A 308 -6.67 -15.91 0.56
C TYR A 308 -5.41 -15.11 0.25
N ASN A 309 -5.17 -14.06 1.03
CA ASN A 309 -3.94 -13.30 1.00
C ASN A 309 -3.13 -13.60 2.25
N PHE A 310 -1.85 -13.83 2.04
CA PHE A 310 -0.81 -13.84 3.05
C PHE A 310 0.10 -12.64 2.78
N LEU A 311 0.26 -11.77 3.76
CA LEU A 311 1.16 -10.62 3.69
C LEU A 311 2.14 -10.73 4.84
N GLN A 312 3.42 -10.70 4.54
CA GLN A 312 4.47 -10.54 5.55
C GLN A 312 5.19 -9.24 5.29
N ARG A 313 5.24 -8.40 6.30
CA ARG A 313 6.02 -7.17 6.31
C ARG A 313 7.05 -7.25 7.41
N LYS A 314 8.31 -7.00 7.05
CA LYS A 314 9.42 -6.81 7.96
C LYS A 314 10.03 -5.46 7.72
N GLU A 315 10.29 -4.75 8.79
CA GLU A 315 10.94 -3.46 8.74
C GLU A 315 12.03 -3.44 9.80
N ASP A 316 13.25 -3.15 9.39
CA ASP A 316 14.40 -3.03 10.26
C ASP A 316 14.82 -1.55 10.21
N PHE A 317 14.43 -0.79 11.21
CA PHE A 317 14.82 0.61 11.32
C PHE A 317 15.83 0.79 12.44
N SER A 318 16.90 1.54 12.16
CA SER A 318 17.89 1.94 13.15
C SER A 318 18.31 3.39 12.94
N TYR A 319 18.59 4.08 14.01
CA TYR A 319 19.21 5.40 13.96
C TYR A 319 20.27 5.56 15.04
N LEU A 320 21.24 6.39 14.75
CA LEU A 320 22.29 6.81 15.66
C LEU A 320 22.26 8.33 15.73
N ASP A 321 21.99 8.88 16.91
CA ASP A 321 22.20 10.29 17.21
C ASP A 321 23.42 10.42 18.13
N PHE A 322 24.49 11.01 17.62
CA PHE A 322 25.74 11.18 18.33
C PHE A 322 25.96 12.67 18.64
N SER A 323 26.03 12.98 19.91
CA SER A 323 26.50 14.29 20.39
C SER A 323 27.82 14.14 21.15
N PRO A 324 28.84 14.98 20.88
CA PRO A 324 30.10 14.89 21.59
C PRO A 324 30.03 15.11 23.11
N THR A 325 28.95 15.70 23.59
CA THR A 325 28.74 16.01 25.01
C THR A 325 27.74 15.10 25.71
N THR A 326 26.85 14.46 24.94
CA THR A 326 25.87 13.50 25.43
C THR A 326 25.95 12.29 24.54
N TRP A 327 26.32 11.17 25.07
CA TRP A 327 26.56 9.92 24.35
C TRP A 327 25.40 9.53 23.40
N SER A 328 25.74 8.69 22.43
CA SER A 328 24.86 8.25 21.37
C SER A 328 23.52 7.68 21.87
N ILE A 329 22.44 8.16 21.32
CA ILE A 329 21.13 7.52 21.39
C ILE A 329 21.01 6.63 20.17
N ASN A 330 20.91 5.33 20.38
CA ASN A 330 20.64 4.37 19.30
C ASN A 330 19.21 3.89 19.49
N GLY A 331 18.34 4.18 18.55
CA GLY A 331 17.02 3.57 18.48
C GLY A 331 17.01 2.46 17.43
N MET A 332 16.35 1.38 17.72
CA MET A 332 16.12 0.29 16.76
C MET A 332 14.68 -0.19 16.88
N THR A 333 14.03 -0.35 15.76
CA THR A 333 12.67 -0.88 15.69
C THR A 333 12.63 -2.00 14.67
N TYR A 334 12.06 -3.13 15.05
CA TYR A 334 11.97 -4.33 14.22
C TYR A 334 10.51 -4.80 14.16
N PRO A 335 9.63 -4.08 13.44
CA PRO A 335 8.30 -4.61 13.20
C PRO A 335 8.35 -5.81 12.25
N ASP A 336 7.82 -6.94 12.70
CA ASP A 336 7.57 -8.13 11.88
C ASP A 336 6.09 -8.45 12.01
N SER A 337 5.34 -8.27 10.94
CA SER A 337 3.91 -8.52 10.92
C SER A 337 3.55 -9.52 9.83
N ILE A 338 2.65 -10.42 10.19
CA ILE A 338 2.03 -11.36 9.26
C ILE A 338 0.53 -11.09 9.28
N GLU A 339 0.00 -10.77 8.12
CA GLU A 339 -1.41 -10.58 7.91
C GLU A 339 -1.98 -11.73 7.08
N HIS A 340 -3.09 -12.27 7.54
CA HIS A 340 -3.90 -13.24 6.84
C HIS A 340 -5.22 -12.60 6.48
N GLN A 341 -5.64 -12.68 5.23
CA GLN A 341 -6.86 -12.05 4.77
C GLN A 341 -7.65 -13.00 3.88
N LEU A 342 -8.92 -13.17 4.20
CA LEU A 342 -9.89 -13.84 3.35
C LEU A 342 -10.71 -12.80 2.62
N LEU A 343 -10.70 -12.85 1.28
CA LEU A 343 -11.49 -11.97 0.41
C LEU A 343 -12.59 -12.75 -0.27
N VAL A 344 -13.80 -12.21 -0.23
CA VAL A 344 -14.92 -12.65 -1.04
C VAL A 344 -15.25 -11.55 -2.02
N ARG A 345 -15.30 -11.86 -3.30
CA ARG A 345 -15.62 -10.91 -4.36
C ARG A 345 -16.74 -11.42 -5.23
N MET A 346 -17.60 -10.52 -5.63
CA MET A 346 -18.68 -10.79 -6.57
C MET A 346 -18.72 -9.66 -7.60
N ALA A 347 -18.92 -10.01 -8.84
CA ALA A 347 -19.11 -9.07 -9.93
C ALA A 347 -20.24 -9.53 -10.83
N GLY A 348 -21.01 -8.59 -11.33
CA GLY A 348 -22.09 -8.85 -12.28
C GLY A 348 -22.07 -7.86 -13.44
N GLU A 349 -22.40 -8.36 -14.60
CA GLU A 349 -22.56 -7.57 -15.82
C GLU A 349 -23.92 -7.91 -16.46
N HIS A 350 -24.62 -6.87 -16.92
CA HIS A 350 -25.88 -7.04 -17.65
C HIS A 350 -25.93 -6.13 -18.87
N ILE A 351 -26.07 -6.71 -20.05
CA ILE A 351 -26.18 -6.01 -21.33
C ILE A 351 -27.65 -5.60 -21.53
N LEU A 352 -27.92 -4.31 -21.36
CA LEU A 352 -29.25 -3.74 -21.61
C LEU A 352 -29.54 -3.58 -23.10
N SER A 353 -28.50 -3.22 -23.86
CA SER A 353 -28.56 -3.06 -25.30
C SER A 353 -27.15 -3.21 -25.90
N PRO A 354 -26.99 -3.30 -27.23
CA PRO A 354 -25.66 -3.33 -27.83
C PRO A 354 -24.78 -2.10 -27.48
N ALA A 355 -25.42 -1.00 -27.08
CA ALA A 355 -24.73 0.25 -26.72
C ALA A 355 -24.58 0.44 -25.21
N VAL A 356 -25.29 -0.31 -24.36
CA VAL A 356 -25.31 -0.06 -22.92
C VAL A 356 -25.16 -1.35 -22.14
N THR A 357 -24.16 -1.38 -21.28
CA THR A 357 -23.93 -2.48 -20.31
C THR A 357 -23.88 -1.90 -18.90
N LEU A 358 -24.55 -2.55 -17.96
CA LEU A 358 -24.46 -2.22 -16.53
C LEU A 358 -23.51 -3.19 -15.84
N ARG A 359 -22.80 -2.69 -14.84
CA ARG A 359 -21.86 -3.49 -14.00
C ARG A 359 -22.06 -3.17 -12.54
N ALA A 360 -21.94 -4.19 -11.72
CA ALA A 360 -21.97 -4.06 -10.26
C ALA A 360 -20.89 -4.95 -9.63
N GLY A 361 -20.33 -4.52 -8.53
CA GLY A 361 -19.36 -5.29 -7.78
C GLY A 361 -19.59 -5.19 -6.29
N LEU A 362 -19.30 -6.27 -5.57
CA LEU A 362 -19.27 -6.34 -4.11
C LEU A 362 -17.96 -7.00 -3.70
N ASN A 363 -17.35 -6.49 -2.64
CA ASN A 363 -16.21 -7.10 -1.99
C ASN A 363 -16.42 -7.12 -0.47
N PHE A 364 -15.97 -8.18 0.14
CA PHE A 364 -15.87 -8.32 1.57
C PHE A 364 -14.52 -8.91 1.89
N PHE A 365 -13.85 -8.40 2.91
CA PHE A 365 -12.67 -9.04 3.45
C PHE A 365 -12.76 -9.19 4.96
N TYR A 366 -12.14 -10.23 5.45
CA TYR A 366 -11.91 -10.48 6.86
C TYR A 366 -10.46 -10.89 7.04
N GLY A 367 -9.76 -10.22 7.93
CA GLY A 367 -8.34 -10.47 8.16
C GLY A 367 -7.98 -10.50 9.63
N TRP A 368 -6.81 -11.04 9.90
CA TRP A 368 -6.16 -10.99 11.21
C TRP A 368 -4.66 -10.77 11.01
N VAL A 369 -4.10 -9.98 11.90
CA VAL A 369 -2.68 -9.64 11.92
C VAL A 369 -2.07 -10.27 13.15
N THR A 370 -0.92 -10.86 12.98
CA THR A 370 -0.02 -11.23 14.08
C THR A 370 1.28 -10.48 13.86
N GLY A 371 1.80 -9.86 14.88
CA GLY A 371 3.01 -9.09 14.74
C GLY A 371 3.80 -9.00 16.02
N ARG A 372 5.07 -8.68 15.87
CA ARG A 372 5.99 -8.42 16.97
C ARG A 372 6.72 -7.14 16.65
N ILE A 373 6.74 -6.24 17.60
CA ILE A 373 7.50 -4.99 17.50
C ILE A 373 8.48 -5.00 18.67
N LYS A 374 9.75 -4.78 18.37
CA LYS A 374 10.78 -4.55 19.37
C LYS A 374 11.27 -3.13 19.26
N TYR A 375 11.18 -2.42 20.35
CA TYR A 375 11.80 -1.12 20.51
C TYR A 375 13.06 -1.27 21.35
N PHE A 376 14.13 -0.66 20.90
CA PHE A 376 15.38 -0.62 21.60
C PHE A 376 15.73 0.84 21.91
N PHE A 377 15.64 1.23 23.16
CA PHE A 377 16.00 2.58 23.61
C PHE A 377 17.22 2.51 24.52
N PRO A 378 18.41 2.81 24.06
CA PRO A 378 19.54 3.00 24.96
C PRO A 378 19.33 4.30 25.73
N LEU A 379 18.91 4.19 26.95
CA LEU A 379 18.87 5.31 27.88
C LEU A 379 20.28 5.76 28.23
N ASN A 380 20.41 7.08 28.27
CA ASN A 380 21.49 7.91 28.78
C ASN A 380 22.71 7.17 29.37
N SER A 381 23.84 7.27 28.72
CA SER A 381 25.09 6.57 29.03
C SER A 381 25.66 6.81 30.45
N ASN A 382 25.20 7.84 31.14
CA ASN A 382 25.58 8.08 32.50
C ASN A 382 24.99 7.10 33.52
N THR A 383 23.97 6.37 33.13
CA THR A 383 23.26 5.41 34.02
C THR A 383 23.42 3.96 33.60
N GLY A 384 23.89 3.66 32.39
CA GLY A 384 24.06 2.29 31.88
C GLY A 384 22.74 1.51 31.73
N PHE A 385 21.59 2.18 31.67
CA PHE A 385 20.29 1.53 31.52
C PHE A 385 19.94 1.35 30.05
N PHE A 386 19.47 0.16 29.70
CA PHE A 386 18.82 -0.15 28.43
C PHE A 386 17.33 -0.32 28.69
N ASP A 387 16.51 0.32 27.86
CA ASP A 387 15.10 0.07 27.84
C ASP A 387 14.76 -0.74 26.60
N ILE A 388 14.11 -1.89 26.76
CA ILE A 388 13.67 -2.74 25.69
C ILE A 388 12.17 -2.95 25.87
N GLU A 389 11.39 -2.50 24.91
CA GLU A 389 10.00 -2.85 24.84
C GLU A 389 9.76 -3.89 23.76
N GLU A 390 9.11 -4.97 24.13
CA GLU A 390 8.67 -5.99 23.20
C GLU A 390 7.15 -6.08 23.21
N LEU A 391 6.52 -5.63 22.14
CA LEU A 391 5.09 -5.75 21.90
C LEU A 391 4.83 -6.96 21.02
N SER A 392 4.05 -7.91 21.48
CA SER A 392 3.60 -9.04 20.68
C SER A 392 2.11 -8.94 20.43
N GLY A 393 1.73 -8.47 19.25
CA GLY A 393 0.33 -8.38 18.83
C GLY A 393 -0.27 -9.76 18.56
N HIS A 394 -1.37 -10.07 19.21
CA HIS A 394 -2.16 -11.24 18.89
C HIS A 394 -3.38 -10.85 18.08
N SER A 395 -3.64 -11.69 17.07
CA SER A 395 -4.86 -11.75 16.25
C SER A 395 -5.86 -10.62 16.46
N CYS A 396 -5.74 -9.60 15.62
CA CYS A 396 -6.71 -8.52 15.61
C CYS A 396 -7.59 -8.68 14.40
N PRO A 397 -8.86 -9.02 14.57
CA PRO A 397 -9.76 -9.08 13.44
C PRO A 397 -9.96 -7.68 12.86
N HIS A 398 -9.71 -7.55 11.58
CA HIS A 398 -10.12 -6.41 10.79
C HIS A 398 -11.00 -6.89 9.65
N TRP A 399 -11.91 -6.05 9.22
CA TRP A 399 -12.84 -6.41 8.18
C TRP A 399 -13.25 -5.19 7.38
N GLY A 400 -13.73 -5.44 6.19
CA GLY A 400 -14.28 -4.38 5.36
C GLY A 400 -15.27 -4.91 4.35
N ILE A 401 -16.15 -4.02 3.92
CA ILE A 401 -17.14 -4.25 2.88
C ILE A 401 -17.13 -3.07 1.93
N GLY A 402 -17.24 -3.36 0.64
CA GLY A 402 -17.34 -2.34 -0.39
C GLY A 402 -18.20 -2.79 -1.54
N GLY A 403 -18.68 -1.82 -2.29
CA GLY A 403 -19.46 -2.06 -3.49
C GLY A 403 -19.22 -1.01 -4.54
N SER A 404 -19.51 -1.33 -5.79
CA SER A 404 -19.39 -0.43 -6.91
C SER A 404 -20.53 -0.65 -7.92
N LEU A 405 -20.91 0.43 -8.59
CA LEU A 405 -21.82 0.46 -9.71
C LEU A 405 -21.17 1.22 -10.86
N GLY A 406 -21.39 0.77 -12.07
CA GLY A 406 -20.90 1.43 -13.26
C GLY A 406 -21.52 0.87 -14.52
N GLY A 407 -20.99 1.24 -15.65
CA GLY A 407 -21.47 0.73 -16.91
C GLY A 407 -20.62 1.16 -18.08
N THR A 408 -20.90 0.60 -19.22
CA THR A 408 -20.31 0.96 -20.51
C THR A 408 -21.36 1.57 -21.41
N VAL A 409 -21.06 2.73 -22.01
CA VAL A 409 -21.89 3.37 -23.03
C VAL A 409 -21.07 3.48 -24.31
N LYS A 410 -21.51 2.82 -25.37
CA LYS A 410 -20.84 2.76 -26.68
C LYS A 410 -21.54 3.70 -27.67
N VAL A 411 -20.86 4.78 -28.06
CA VAL A 411 -21.31 5.73 -29.09
C VAL A 411 -20.14 5.87 -30.07
N LYS A 412 -20.08 4.99 -31.07
CA LYS A 412 -18.95 4.93 -32.02
C LYS A 412 -18.53 6.33 -32.51
N PRO A 413 -17.23 6.64 -32.47
CA PRO A 413 -16.07 5.78 -32.12
C PRO A 413 -15.71 5.77 -30.63
N LEU A 414 -16.58 6.27 -29.75
CA LEU A 414 -16.35 6.51 -28.35
C LEU A 414 -16.98 5.40 -27.48
N VAL A 415 -16.25 4.94 -26.47
CA VAL A 415 -16.74 4.12 -25.37
C VAL A 415 -16.49 4.86 -24.05
N LEU A 416 -17.51 5.02 -23.25
CA LEU A 416 -17.46 5.67 -21.94
C LEU A 416 -17.79 4.66 -20.84
N GLU A 417 -17.01 4.65 -19.78
CA GLU A 417 -17.21 3.77 -18.64
C GLU A 417 -17.17 4.54 -17.31
N PRO A 418 -18.27 5.20 -16.95
CA PRO A 418 -18.42 5.83 -15.65
C PRO A 418 -18.61 4.77 -14.55
N PHE A 419 -18.11 5.08 -13.35
CA PHE A 419 -18.37 4.27 -12.17
C PHE A 419 -18.37 5.09 -10.88
N VAL A 420 -19.02 4.55 -9.88
CA VAL A 420 -18.99 5.02 -8.49
C VAL A 420 -18.91 3.80 -7.58
N GLY A 421 -18.16 3.92 -6.51
CA GLY A 421 -18.04 2.87 -5.50
C GLY A 421 -17.81 3.47 -4.13
N GLY A 422 -17.84 2.62 -3.15
CA GLY A 422 -17.55 3.01 -1.78
C GLY A 422 -17.55 1.82 -0.84
N GLY A 423 -17.11 2.05 0.37
CA GLY A 423 -17.06 1.00 1.36
C GLY A 423 -16.67 1.51 2.73
N TYR A 424 -16.58 0.55 3.64
CA TYR A 424 -16.21 0.75 5.02
C TYR A 424 -15.25 -0.35 5.46
N GLN A 425 -14.26 0.01 6.26
CA GLN A 425 -13.36 -0.94 6.89
C GLN A 425 -13.07 -0.55 8.34
N GLN A 426 -12.88 -1.57 9.15
CA GLN A 426 -12.49 -1.46 10.54
C GLN A 426 -11.20 -2.24 10.79
N PHE A 427 -10.23 -1.57 11.35
CA PHE A 427 -8.99 -2.15 11.84
C PHE A 427 -8.98 -2.12 13.35
N ARG A 428 -8.47 -3.19 13.98
CA ARG A 428 -8.25 -3.27 15.43
C ARG A 428 -6.93 -3.96 15.69
N LEU A 429 -6.14 -3.41 16.57
CA LEU A 429 -4.91 -4.00 17.09
C LEU A 429 -5.01 -4.08 18.63
N ASN A 430 -4.54 -5.18 19.18
CA ASN A 430 -4.33 -5.32 20.61
C ASN A 430 -2.95 -5.96 20.80
N ALA A 431 -2.01 -5.20 21.31
CA ALA A 431 -0.61 -5.56 21.43
C ALA A 431 -0.18 -5.51 22.91
N PRO A 432 -0.26 -6.62 23.62
CA PRO A 432 0.35 -6.73 24.94
C PRO A 432 1.87 -6.69 24.79
N GLY A 433 2.52 -5.99 25.71
CA GLY A 433 3.97 -5.81 25.71
C GLY A 433 4.59 -5.95 27.09
N VAL A 434 5.90 -5.92 27.09
CA VAL A 434 6.72 -6.02 28.31
C VAL A 434 7.87 -5.04 28.20
N HIS A 435 8.01 -4.16 29.18
CA HIS A 435 9.17 -3.31 29.34
C HIS A 435 10.22 -3.99 30.21
N PHE A 436 11.44 -3.99 29.72
CA PHE A 436 12.62 -4.48 30.45
C PHE A 436 13.59 -3.35 30.68
N ASP A 437 14.16 -3.28 31.86
CA ASP A 437 15.34 -2.49 32.18
C ASP A 437 16.51 -3.41 32.58
N THR A 438 17.61 -2.83 33.01
CA THR A 438 18.78 -3.59 33.52
C THR A 438 18.48 -4.41 34.76
N GLY A 439 17.38 -4.18 35.45
CA GLY A 439 16.91 -4.91 36.65
C GLY A 439 15.89 -6.00 36.33
N GLY A 440 15.42 -6.10 35.09
CA GLY A 440 14.42 -7.08 34.67
C GLY A 440 13.13 -6.44 34.16
N ILE A 441 12.00 -7.15 34.24
CA ILE A 441 10.69 -6.63 33.83
C ILE A 441 10.23 -5.59 34.84
N TYR A 442 10.06 -4.32 34.40
CA TYR A 442 9.53 -3.29 35.29
C TYR A 442 8.09 -2.87 34.96
N ALA A 443 7.62 -3.12 33.73
CA ALA A 443 6.24 -2.85 33.36
C ALA A 443 5.66 -3.88 32.39
N LEU A 444 4.36 -4.12 32.52
CA LEU A 444 3.52 -4.78 31.51
C LEU A 444 2.75 -3.72 30.78
N THR A 445 2.72 -3.79 29.46
CA THR A 445 2.04 -2.80 28.63
C THR A 445 0.96 -3.43 27.78
N ASN A 446 0.00 -2.65 27.35
CA ASN A 446 -1.03 -3.09 26.43
C ASN A 446 -1.45 -1.92 25.54
N GLU A 447 -1.17 -2.05 24.26
CA GLU A 447 -1.56 -1.08 23.25
C GLU A 447 -2.81 -1.57 22.52
N LYS A 448 -3.79 -0.71 22.36
CA LYS A 448 -5.04 -0.98 21.63
C LYS A 448 -5.27 0.10 20.60
N ILE A 449 -5.21 -0.29 19.34
CA ILE A 449 -5.49 0.60 18.22
C ILE A 449 -6.83 0.21 17.60
N THR A 450 -7.69 1.20 17.38
CA THR A 450 -8.91 1.03 16.59
C THR A 450 -8.94 2.12 15.53
N ARG A 451 -9.16 1.75 14.29
CA ARG A 451 -9.29 2.68 13.15
C ARG A 451 -10.52 2.30 12.35
N ASN A 452 -11.42 3.25 12.18
CA ASN A 452 -12.57 3.14 11.29
C ASN A 452 -12.32 4.00 10.06
N GLN A 453 -12.59 3.45 8.89
CA GLN A 453 -12.33 4.12 7.63
C GLN A 453 -13.48 3.85 6.67
N TRP A 454 -13.97 4.90 6.01
CA TRP A 454 -14.90 4.80 4.90
C TRP A 454 -14.31 5.48 3.67
N PHE A 455 -14.70 5.04 2.51
CA PHE A 455 -14.22 5.62 1.27
C PHE A 455 -15.33 5.71 0.22
N VAL A 456 -15.20 6.71 -0.65
CA VAL A 456 -15.99 6.85 -1.86
C VAL A 456 -15.03 7.02 -3.02
N THR A 457 -15.25 6.27 -4.09
CA THR A 457 -14.47 6.38 -5.31
C THR A 457 -15.39 6.64 -6.49
N THR A 458 -14.94 7.46 -7.41
CA THR A 458 -15.64 7.71 -8.68
C THR A 458 -14.62 7.80 -9.80
N GLY A 459 -15.03 7.51 -11.01
CA GLY A 459 -14.14 7.62 -12.15
C GLY A 459 -14.85 7.51 -13.48
N LEU A 460 -14.07 7.80 -14.50
CA LEU A 460 -14.49 7.74 -15.90
C LEU A 460 -13.34 7.21 -16.74
N SER A 461 -13.60 6.09 -17.44
CA SER A 461 -12.70 5.63 -18.50
C SER A 461 -13.28 6.00 -19.85
N VAL A 462 -12.41 6.39 -20.76
CA VAL A 462 -12.75 6.80 -22.14
C VAL A 462 -11.86 6.01 -23.08
N LEU A 463 -12.48 5.33 -24.02
CA LEU A 463 -11.80 4.66 -25.13
C LEU A 463 -12.29 5.28 -26.44
N PHE A 464 -11.37 5.60 -27.33
CA PHE A 464 -11.65 6.13 -28.64
C PHE A 464 -11.00 5.22 -29.69
N ASP A 465 -11.83 4.58 -30.53
CA ASP A 465 -11.40 3.67 -31.61
C ASP A 465 -11.34 4.41 -32.95
N LEU A 466 -10.20 4.35 -33.67
CA LEU A 466 -9.98 4.89 -35.00
C LEU A 466 -9.93 3.78 -36.05
#